data_96e3343f7e6d6dfae9c3d5d70c6b4da7
#
_entry.id   96e3343f7e6d6dfae9c3d5d70c6b4da7
#
_cell.length_a   1.000
_cell.length_b   1.000
_cell.length_c   1.000
_cell.angle_alpha   90.00
_cell.angle_beta   90.00
_cell.angle_gamma   90.00
#
_symmetry.space_group_name_H-M   'P 1'
#
loop_
_entity.id
_entity.type
_entity.pdbx_description
1 polymer ?
#
loop_
_entity_poly.entity_id
_entity_poly.type
_entity_poly.pdbx_seq_one_letter_code
_entity_poly.pdbx_strand_id
1 'polypeptide(L)'
;SNAGFLGGLAAGFLAGYIIVFLKKLFRGMPKSLEGLKPILLYPLLSLFIVGTLMYFIIGPIFSSINTAVVHFLSDMGTANAVLLGALLGGMMSIDMGGPFNKAAYTFSIGVFTDTGDGSFMAAVMAGGMIPPLAIALATTFFKNKFTDEERRSGLSNYLLGISFITEGAIPFAASDPLRIIGSSIVGSAVAGGLTQLWNTAIPAPHGGIFVIALAERPIMFLVALLVGTVIAGLLIGFWRKPVKQ
;
A
#
# COMPACT_ATOMS: atom_id res chain seq x y z
N SER A 1 24.18 -7.78 -6.61
CA SER A 1 23.75 -6.46 -7.08
C SER A 1 22.91 -5.82 -5.97
N ASN A 2 23.15 -4.54 -5.64
CA ASN A 2 22.36 -3.78 -4.67
C ASN A 2 21.03 -3.30 -5.29
N ALA A 3 20.35 -4.19 -6.03
CA ALA A 3 19.12 -3.86 -6.70
C ALA A 3 17.92 -3.69 -5.74
N GLY A 4 18.12 -4.05 -4.47
CA GLY A 4 17.14 -3.91 -3.40
C GLY A 4 15.83 -4.64 -3.64
N PHE A 5 14.81 -4.21 -2.92
CA PHE A 5 13.45 -4.76 -3.02
C PHE A 5 12.86 -4.63 -4.43
N LEU A 6 13.05 -3.48 -5.09
CA LEU A 6 12.54 -3.24 -6.45
C LEU A 6 13.13 -4.22 -7.46
N GLY A 7 14.42 -4.52 -7.34
CA GLY A 7 15.07 -5.55 -8.17
C GLY A 7 14.51 -6.95 -7.93
N GLY A 8 14.19 -7.30 -6.68
CA GLY A 8 13.50 -8.56 -6.35
C GLY A 8 12.11 -8.68 -6.97
N LEU A 9 11.36 -7.59 -6.97
CA LEU A 9 10.04 -7.51 -7.60
C LEU A 9 10.14 -7.71 -9.13
N ALA A 10 11.08 -7.00 -9.77
CA ALA A 10 11.36 -7.15 -11.20
C ALA A 10 11.77 -8.58 -11.56
N ALA A 11 12.60 -9.22 -10.73
CA ALA A 11 13.01 -10.62 -10.92
C ALA A 11 11.80 -11.57 -10.88
N GLY A 12 10.84 -11.35 -9.97
CA GLY A 12 9.62 -12.16 -9.87
C GLY A 12 8.77 -12.08 -11.13
N PHE A 13 8.51 -10.87 -11.64
CA PHE A 13 7.78 -10.68 -12.90
C PHE A 13 8.54 -11.29 -14.09
N LEU A 14 9.84 -11.04 -14.17
CA LEU A 14 10.69 -11.60 -15.23
C LEU A 14 10.62 -13.12 -15.25
N ALA A 15 10.73 -13.76 -14.10
CA ALA A 15 10.62 -15.21 -13.97
C ALA A 15 9.28 -15.75 -14.51
N GLY A 16 8.18 -15.07 -14.17
CA GLY A 16 6.85 -15.41 -14.68
C GLY A 16 6.79 -15.36 -16.22
N TYR A 17 7.27 -14.28 -16.83
CA TYR A 17 7.29 -14.16 -18.29
C TYR A 17 8.22 -15.17 -18.95
N ILE A 18 9.37 -15.46 -18.37
CA ILE A 18 10.29 -16.46 -18.89
C ILE A 18 9.67 -17.86 -18.86
N ILE A 19 8.96 -18.22 -17.79
CA ILE A 19 8.24 -19.51 -17.74
C ILE A 19 7.17 -19.60 -18.84
N VAL A 20 6.42 -18.52 -19.08
CA VAL A 20 5.44 -18.48 -20.17
C VAL A 20 6.12 -18.67 -21.53
N PHE A 21 7.25 -18.01 -21.75
CA PHE A 21 8.06 -18.17 -22.97
C PHE A 21 8.58 -19.61 -23.12
N LEU A 22 9.15 -20.19 -22.06
CA LEU A 22 9.63 -21.57 -22.10
C LEU A 22 8.52 -22.60 -22.35
N LYS A 23 7.33 -22.38 -21.79
CA LYS A 23 6.16 -23.23 -22.10
C LYS A 23 5.79 -23.19 -23.57
N LYS A 24 5.89 -22.03 -24.23
CA LYS A 24 5.66 -21.92 -25.69
C LYS A 24 6.77 -22.61 -26.47
N LEU A 25 8.02 -22.42 -26.08
CA LEU A 25 9.20 -22.98 -26.75
C LEU A 25 9.17 -24.51 -26.73
N PHE A 26 8.83 -25.11 -25.58
CA PHE A 26 8.79 -26.57 -25.42
C PHE A 26 7.42 -27.21 -25.73
N ARG A 27 6.51 -26.49 -26.40
CA ARG A 27 5.17 -26.98 -26.71
C ARG A 27 5.19 -28.21 -27.63
N GLY A 28 6.17 -28.31 -28.58
CA GLY A 28 6.31 -29.39 -29.53
C GLY A 28 7.12 -30.61 -29.04
N MET A 29 7.45 -30.66 -27.75
CA MET A 29 8.25 -31.77 -27.22
C MET A 29 7.46 -33.07 -27.17
N PRO A 30 8.09 -34.25 -27.48
CA PRO A 30 7.44 -35.56 -27.41
C PRO A 30 6.86 -35.84 -26.02
N LYS A 31 5.69 -36.55 -26.01
CA LYS A 31 4.97 -36.90 -24.76
C LYS A 31 5.85 -37.68 -23.75
N SER A 32 6.78 -38.52 -24.24
CA SER A 32 7.71 -39.28 -23.43
C SER A 32 8.63 -38.40 -22.57
N LEU A 33 8.87 -37.16 -22.98
CA LEU A 33 9.75 -36.19 -22.27
C LEU A 33 8.96 -35.10 -21.54
N GLU A 34 7.64 -35.20 -21.55
CA GLU A 34 6.77 -34.13 -21.00
C GLU A 34 6.98 -33.89 -19.49
N GLY A 35 7.27 -34.97 -18.73
CA GLY A 35 7.57 -34.89 -17.31
C GLY A 35 8.87 -34.16 -16.98
N LEU A 36 9.82 -34.05 -17.92
CA LEU A 36 11.07 -33.31 -17.70
C LEU A 36 10.87 -31.80 -17.72
N LYS A 37 9.82 -31.30 -18.36
CA LYS A 37 9.55 -29.86 -18.49
C LYS A 37 9.44 -29.19 -17.12
N PRO A 38 8.50 -29.58 -16.22
CA PRO A 38 8.33 -28.90 -14.94
C PRO A 38 9.43 -29.23 -13.92
N ILE A 39 10.05 -30.40 -14.01
CA ILE A 39 11.00 -30.86 -12.99
C ILE A 39 12.42 -30.34 -13.27
N LEU A 40 12.82 -30.26 -14.53
CA LEU A 40 14.20 -29.93 -14.91
C LEU A 40 14.28 -28.69 -15.82
N LEU A 41 13.57 -28.69 -16.96
CA LEU A 41 13.79 -27.68 -17.99
C LEU A 41 13.33 -26.28 -17.53
N TYR A 42 12.12 -26.16 -17.00
CA TYR A 42 11.61 -24.85 -16.58
C TYR A 42 12.40 -24.28 -15.40
N PRO A 43 12.67 -25.00 -14.30
CA PRO A 43 13.44 -24.46 -13.19
C PRO A 43 14.87 -24.08 -13.59
N LEU A 44 15.57 -25.00 -14.30
CA LEU A 44 16.97 -24.79 -14.65
C LEU A 44 17.15 -23.62 -15.64
N LEU A 45 16.37 -23.64 -16.74
CA LEU A 45 16.49 -22.60 -17.76
C LEU A 45 15.95 -21.26 -17.27
N SER A 46 14.85 -21.23 -16.50
CA SER A 46 14.37 -19.97 -15.97
C SER A 46 15.35 -19.36 -14.98
N LEU A 47 15.93 -20.15 -14.08
CA LEU A 47 16.93 -19.68 -13.14
C LEU A 47 18.17 -19.11 -13.86
N PHE A 48 18.65 -19.83 -14.89
CA PHE A 48 19.79 -19.38 -15.68
C PHE A 48 19.49 -18.07 -16.43
N ILE A 49 18.34 -18.01 -17.13
CA ILE A 49 17.99 -16.83 -17.93
C ILE A 49 17.70 -15.64 -17.01
N VAL A 50 16.89 -15.83 -15.94
CA VAL A 50 16.60 -14.77 -14.96
C VAL A 50 17.90 -14.29 -14.31
N GLY A 51 18.74 -15.22 -13.83
CA GLY A 51 20.01 -14.89 -13.20
C GLY A 51 20.93 -14.08 -14.12
N THR A 52 21.04 -14.47 -15.37
CA THR A 52 21.85 -13.77 -16.37
C THR A 52 21.31 -12.36 -16.65
N LEU A 53 20.01 -12.23 -16.89
CA LEU A 53 19.36 -10.93 -17.13
C LEU A 53 19.43 -10.01 -15.91
N MET A 54 19.23 -10.56 -14.71
CA MET A 54 19.34 -9.81 -13.46
C MET A 54 20.81 -9.38 -13.21
N TYR A 55 21.77 -10.21 -13.50
CA TYR A 55 23.17 -9.86 -13.26
C TYR A 55 23.68 -8.77 -14.20
N PHE A 56 23.42 -8.90 -15.50
CA PHE A 56 24.02 -8.04 -16.50
C PHE A 56 23.18 -6.82 -16.89
N ILE A 57 21.86 -6.89 -16.80
CA ILE A 57 20.97 -5.86 -17.36
C ILE A 57 20.10 -5.24 -16.26
N ILE A 58 19.24 -6.02 -15.66
CA ILE A 58 18.17 -5.50 -14.78
C ILE A 58 18.75 -5.07 -13.43
N GLY A 59 19.63 -5.89 -12.86
CA GLY A 59 20.23 -5.60 -11.55
C GLY A 59 21.00 -4.27 -11.51
N PRO A 60 21.89 -3.95 -12.46
CA PRO A 60 22.54 -2.64 -12.51
C PRO A 60 21.58 -1.46 -12.61
N ILE A 61 20.51 -1.59 -13.43
CA ILE A 61 19.50 -0.55 -13.58
C ILE A 61 18.77 -0.30 -12.24
N PHE A 62 18.27 -1.36 -11.62
CA PHE A 62 17.57 -1.22 -10.34
C PHE A 62 18.50 -0.82 -9.18
N SER A 63 19.76 -1.21 -9.20
CA SER A 63 20.76 -0.73 -8.26
C SER A 63 20.97 0.78 -8.36
N SER A 64 21.02 1.32 -9.57
CA SER A 64 21.13 2.77 -9.78
C SER A 64 19.88 3.52 -9.30
N ILE A 65 18.69 2.98 -9.59
CA ILE A 65 17.42 3.54 -9.12
C ILE A 65 17.36 3.52 -7.58
N ASN A 66 17.71 2.39 -6.96
CA ASN A 66 17.73 2.25 -5.51
C ASN A 66 18.69 3.25 -4.87
N THR A 67 19.90 3.38 -5.38
CA THR A 67 20.87 4.36 -4.90
C THR A 67 20.36 5.79 -5.02
N ALA A 68 19.74 6.15 -6.14
CA ALA A 68 19.15 7.46 -6.34
C ALA A 68 18.01 7.75 -5.34
N VAL A 69 17.15 6.77 -5.08
CA VAL A 69 16.07 6.88 -4.08
C VAL A 69 16.65 7.08 -2.68
N VAL A 70 17.65 6.29 -2.28
CA VAL A 70 18.28 6.41 -0.95
C VAL A 70 18.92 7.78 -0.78
N HIS A 71 19.66 8.29 -1.80
CA HIS A 71 20.24 9.63 -1.73
C HIS A 71 19.15 10.71 -1.64
N PHE A 72 18.11 10.64 -2.46
CA PHE A 72 16.99 11.57 -2.41
C PHE A 72 16.35 11.63 -1.02
N LEU A 73 16.13 10.48 -0.38
CA LEU A 73 15.54 10.41 0.95
C LEU A 73 16.49 10.93 2.03
N SER A 74 17.78 10.64 1.92
CA SER A 74 18.81 11.11 2.87
C SER A 74 18.96 12.64 2.85
N ASP A 75 18.78 13.25 1.69
CA ASP A 75 18.89 14.70 1.51
C ASP A 75 17.57 15.44 1.76
N MET A 76 16.50 14.70 2.09
CA MET A 76 15.17 15.25 2.25
C MET A 76 15.02 16.00 3.58
N GLY A 77 14.72 17.30 3.51
CA GLY A 77 14.35 18.09 4.69
C GLY A 77 12.95 17.74 5.21
N THR A 78 12.68 18.12 6.47
CA THR A 78 11.41 17.81 7.16
C THR A 78 10.16 18.22 6.38
N ALA A 79 10.17 19.39 5.74
CA ALA A 79 9.02 19.84 4.93
C ALA A 79 8.73 18.92 3.76
N ASN A 80 9.77 18.46 3.05
CA ASN A 80 9.62 17.53 1.93
C ASN A 80 9.20 16.14 2.41
N ALA A 81 9.69 15.69 3.57
CA ALA A 81 9.24 14.44 4.19
C ALA A 81 7.74 14.48 4.54
N VAL A 82 7.24 15.58 5.10
CA VAL A 82 5.81 15.79 5.37
C VAL A 82 4.98 15.75 4.10
N LEU A 83 5.43 16.43 3.03
CA LEU A 83 4.74 16.40 1.73
C LEU A 83 4.72 14.99 1.12
N LEU A 84 5.84 14.27 1.17
CA LEU A 84 5.89 12.90 0.67
C LEU A 84 5.02 11.96 1.51
N GLY A 85 5.03 12.10 2.84
CA GLY A 85 4.15 11.34 3.71
C GLY A 85 2.67 11.63 3.46
N ALA A 86 2.31 12.89 3.21
CA ALA A 86 0.96 13.27 2.82
C ALA A 86 0.56 12.67 1.47
N LEU A 87 1.47 12.69 0.48
CA LEU A 87 1.25 12.07 -0.82
C LEU A 87 1.04 10.57 -0.70
N LEU A 88 1.95 9.87 -0.03
CA LEU A 88 1.87 8.42 0.16
C LEU A 88 0.62 8.02 0.94
N GLY A 89 0.32 8.73 2.04
CA GLY A 89 -0.91 8.52 2.79
C GLY A 89 -2.16 8.72 1.94
N GLY A 90 -2.23 9.81 1.17
CA GLY A 90 -3.33 10.10 0.26
C GLY A 90 -3.51 9.04 -0.82
N MET A 91 -2.42 8.55 -1.41
CA MET A 91 -2.44 7.48 -2.42
C MET A 91 -3.10 6.20 -1.91
N MET A 92 -3.01 5.90 -0.61
CA MET A 92 -3.66 4.73 0.00
C MET A 92 -5.18 4.74 -0.17
N SER A 93 -5.78 5.92 -0.33
CA SER A 93 -7.23 6.11 -0.40
C SER A 93 -7.78 6.33 -1.80
N ILE A 94 -6.94 6.46 -2.83
CA ILE A 94 -7.40 6.73 -4.21
C ILE A 94 -8.21 5.56 -4.74
N ASP A 95 -7.69 4.35 -4.59
CA ASP A 95 -8.26 3.12 -5.16
C ASP A 95 -8.40 1.97 -4.15
N MET A 96 -8.12 2.25 -2.86
CA MET A 96 -8.42 1.39 -1.69
C MET A 96 -7.98 -0.08 -1.86
N GLY A 97 -6.75 -0.29 -2.34
CA GLY A 97 -6.18 -1.62 -2.60
C GLY A 97 -5.79 -1.84 -4.06
N GLY A 98 -6.06 -0.89 -4.94
CA GLY A 98 -5.68 -0.91 -6.34
C GLY A 98 -4.23 -0.47 -6.61
N PRO A 99 -3.90 -0.10 -7.88
CA PRO A 99 -2.54 0.21 -8.30
C PRO A 99 -1.88 1.37 -7.53
N PHE A 100 -2.60 2.46 -7.24
CA PHE A 100 -2.05 3.61 -6.50
C PHE A 100 -1.74 3.26 -5.05
N ASN A 101 -2.66 2.57 -4.38
CA ASN A 101 -2.45 2.05 -3.03
C ASN A 101 -1.22 1.11 -3.00
N LYS A 102 -1.15 0.15 -3.93
CA LYS A 102 -0.03 -0.79 -3.98
C LYS A 102 1.29 -0.12 -4.33
N ALA A 103 1.30 0.93 -5.15
CA ALA A 103 2.51 1.67 -5.47
C ALA A 103 3.07 2.37 -4.21
N ALA A 104 2.24 3.10 -3.45
CA ALA A 104 2.65 3.74 -2.21
C ALA A 104 3.14 2.71 -1.17
N TYR A 105 2.40 1.63 -1.01
CA TYR A 105 2.73 0.55 -0.09
C TYR A 105 4.05 -0.14 -0.46
N THR A 106 4.22 -0.50 -1.73
CA THR A 106 5.45 -1.16 -2.25
C THR A 106 6.67 -0.25 -2.14
N PHE A 107 6.51 1.04 -2.43
CA PHE A 107 7.57 2.03 -2.24
C PHE A 107 8.02 2.06 -0.77
N SER A 108 7.08 2.15 0.16
CA SER A 108 7.38 2.22 1.60
C SER A 108 8.03 0.95 2.14
N ILE A 109 7.59 -0.24 1.67
CA ILE A 109 8.26 -1.51 1.97
C ILE A 109 9.68 -1.51 1.42
N GLY A 110 9.87 -1.02 0.19
CA GLY A 110 11.18 -0.95 -0.44
C GLY A 110 12.16 -0.11 0.40
N VAL A 111 11.75 1.11 0.77
CA VAL A 111 12.55 1.99 1.63
C VAL A 111 12.88 1.29 2.96
N PHE A 112 11.87 0.75 3.64
CA PHE A 112 12.09 0.05 4.91
C PHE A 112 13.06 -1.13 4.78
N THR A 113 12.92 -1.94 3.74
CA THR A 113 13.77 -3.12 3.52
C THR A 113 15.21 -2.72 3.21
N ASP A 114 15.42 -1.64 2.46
CA ASP A 114 16.73 -1.23 1.96
C ASP A 114 17.50 -0.32 2.94
N THR A 115 16.78 0.44 3.76
CA THR A 115 17.39 1.42 4.69
C THR A 115 17.15 1.13 6.17
N GLY A 116 16.16 0.31 6.49
CA GLY A 116 15.65 0.12 7.86
C GLY A 116 14.71 1.24 8.33
N ASP A 117 14.47 2.28 7.51
CA ASP A 117 13.61 3.41 7.87
C ASP A 117 12.13 3.06 7.70
N GLY A 118 11.41 2.94 8.82
CA GLY A 118 9.97 2.67 8.88
C GLY A 118 9.08 3.91 8.83
N SER A 119 9.62 5.10 8.59
CA SER A 119 8.85 6.35 8.63
C SER A 119 7.74 6.39 7.57
N PHE A 120 8.05 6.02 6.32
CA PHE A 120 7.05 5.97 5.25
C PHE A 120 6.08 4.79 5.42
N MET A 121 6.49 3.72 6.10
CA MET A 121 5.55 2.67 6.51
C MET A 121 4.51 3.20 7.49
N ALA A 122 4.88 4.07 8.44
CA ALA A 122 3.91 4.73 9.31
C ALA A 122 2.93 5.60 8.51
N ALA A 123 3.41 6.35 7.49
CA ALA A 123 2.54 7.19 6.66
C ALA A 123 1.52 6.37 5.84
N VAL A 124 1.95 5.31 5.17
CA VAL A 124 1.03 4.46 4.38
C VAL A 124 0.10 3.65 5.26
N MET A 125 0.57 3.19 6.42
CA MET A 125 -0.26 2.45 7.37
C MET A 125 -1.36 3.36 7.92
N ALA A 126 -1.02 4.54 8.43
CA ALA A 126 -2.01 5.51 8.87
C ALA A 126 -2.98 5.86 7.73
N GLY A 127 -2.45 6.21 6.54
CA GLY A 127 -3.27 6.56 5.38
C GLY A 127 -4.27 5.48 4.96
N GLY A 128 -3.84 4.22 4.94
CA GLY A 128 -4.71 3.10 4.56
C GLY A 128 -5.73 2.68 5.63
N MET A 129 -5.51 3.03 6.89
CA MET A 129 -6.47 2.83 7.98
C MET A 129 -7.61 3.86 7.96
N ILE A 130 -7.39 5.05 7.37
CA ILE A 130 -8.37 6.16 7.37
C ILE A 130 -9.68 5.81 6.66
N PRO A 131 -9.72 5.31 5.41
CA PRO A 131 -10.98 5.13 4.69
C PRO A 131 -12.01 4.30 5.47
N PRO A 132 -11.71 3.09 5.95
CA PRO A 132 -12.67 2.30 6.71
C PRO A 132 -13.03 2.95 8.06
N LEU A 133 -12.07 3.53 8.79
CA LEU A 133 -12.35 4.20 10.06
C LEU A 133 -13.25 5.44 9.88
N ALA A 134 -13.00 6.24 8.83
CA ALA A 134 -13.81 7.41 8.51
C ALA A 134 -15.26 7.03 8.14
N ILE A 135 -15.44 5.95 7.38
CA ILE A 135 -16.75 5.39 7.04
C ILE A 135 -17.45 4.88 8.30
N ALA A 136 -16.76 4.12 9.15
CA ALA A 136 -17.30 3.64 10.41
C ALA A 136 -17.78 4.80 11.28
N LEU A 137 -16.97 5.85 11.41
CA LEU A 137 -17.33 7.07 12.14
C LEU A 137 -18.55 7.77 11.49
N ALA A 138 -18.51 7.97 10.17
CA ALA A 138 -19.59 8.65 9.46
C ALA A 138 -20.92 7.89 9.54
N THR A 139 -20.93 6.57 9.38
CA THR A 139 -22.13 5.73 9.49
C THR A 139 -22.70 5.70 10.91
N THR A 140 -21.87 5.90 11.92
CA THR A 140 -22.28 5.97 13.32
C THR A 140 -22.96 7.29 13.65
N PHE A 141 -22.36 8.42 13.24
CA PHE A 141 -22.81 9.76 13.64
C PHE A 141 -23.76 10.44 12.65
N PHE A 142 -23.65 10.17 11.35
CA PHE A 142 -24.48 10.79 10.30
C PHE A 142 -25.49 9.80 9.71
N LYS A 143 -26.33 9.23 10.57
CA LYS A 143 -27.28 8.14 10.25
C LYS A 143 -28.19 8.42 9.05
N ASN A 144 -28.60 9.67 8.84
CA ASN A 144 -29.47 10.10 7.73
C ASN A 144 -28.78 10.11 6.36
N LYS A 145 -27.47 9.91 6.33
CA LYS A 145 -26.66 9.89 5.10
C LYS A 145 -26.42 8.48 4.54
N PHE A 146 -26.83 7.47 5.28
CA PHE A 146 -26.55 6.06 4.98
C PHE A 146 -27.82 5.22 5.09
N THR A 147 -27.94 4.22 4.22
CA THR A 147 -29.01 3.21 4.34
C THR A 147 -28.79 2.35 5.59
N ASP A 148 -29.82 1.64 6.03
CA ASP A 148 -29.69 0.73 7.18
C ASP A 148 -28.69 -0.40 6.91
N GLU A 149 -28.59 -0.86 5.66
CA GLU A 149 -27.59 -1.84 5.24
C GLU A 149 -26.17 -1.27 5.31
N GLU A 150 -25.95 -0.09 4.75
CA GLU A 150 -24.66 0.61 4.85
C GLU A 150 -24.27 0.88 6.31
N ARG A 151 -25.20 1.23 7.17
CA ARG A 151 -24.92 1.45 8.59
C ARG A 151 -24.50 0.18 9.32
N ARG A 152 -25.13 -0.96 9.00
CA ARG A 152 -24.75 -2.27 9.58
C ARG A 152 -23.38 -2.69 9.10
N SER A 153 -23.11 -2.60 7.80
CA SER A 153 -21.80 -2.94 7.24
C SER A 153 -20.70 -1.95 7.64
N GLY A 154 -21.07 -0.68 7.87
CA GLY A 154 -20.16 0.36 8.35
C GLY A 154 -19.53 0.06 9.71
N LEU A 155 -20.23 -0.65 10.59
CA LEU A 155 -19.68 -1.03 11.90
C LEU A 155 -18.49 -1.98 11.80
N SER A 156 -18.48 -2.88 10.81
CA SER A 156 -17.35 -3.78 10.59
C SER A 156 -16.07 -3.02 10.18
N ASN A 157 -16.23 -1.82 9.61
CA ASN A 157 -15.11 -0.99 9.21
C ASN A 157 -14.28 -0.44 10.38
N TYR A 158 -14.79 -0.41 11.60
CA TYR A 158 -13.97 -0.16 12.77
C TYR A 158 -12.88 -1.23 12.90
N LEU A 159 -13.26 -2.52 12.82
CA LEU A 159 -12.30 -3.61 12.93
C LEU A 159 -11.37 -3.67 11.71
N LEU A 160 -11.92 -3.54 10.52
CA LEU A 160 -11.12 -3.54 9.29
C LEU A 160 -10.11 -2.37 9.28
N GLY A 161 -10.55 -1.18 9.70
CA GLY A 161 -9.71 0.00 9.75
C GLY A 161 -8.56 -0.12 10.75
N ILE A 162 -8.81 -0.56 11.98
CA ILE A 162 -7.73 -0.76 12.95
C ILE A 162 -6.78 -1.89 12.55
N SER A 163 -7.21 -2.83 11.70
CA SER A 163 -6.39 -3.92 11.17
C SER A 163 -5.61 -3.56 9.90
N PHE A 164 -5.72 -2.30 9.42
CA PHE A 164 -5.13 -1.85 8.16
C PHE A 164 -5.69 -2.61 6.94
N ILE A 165 -7.00 -2.84 6.91
CA ILE A 165 -7.72 -3.45 5.77
C ILE A 165 -8.52 -2.36 5.08
N THR A 166 -7.88 -1.65 4.15
CA THR A 166 -8.44 -0.50 3.43
C THR A 166 -9.64 -0.88 2.57
N GLU A 167 -9.65 -2.10 2.07
CA GLU A 167 -10.66 -2.66 1.18
C GLU A 167 -12.07 -2.66 1.76
N GLY A 168 -12.23 -2.58 3.09
CA GLY A 168 -13.52 -2.42 3.75
C GLY A 168 -14.31 -1.18 3.32
N ALA A 169 -13.62 -0.17 2.79
CA ALA A 169 -14.22 1.05 2.29
C ALA A 169 -14.77 0.94 0.85
N ILE A 170 -14.39 -0.10 0.09
CA ILE A 170 -14.72 -0.23 -1.34
C ILE A 170 -16.23 -0.18 -1.63
N PRO A 171 -17.11 -0.89 -0.90
CA PRO A 171 -18.55 -0.83 -1.17
C PRO A 171 -19.14 0.59 -1.05
N PHE A 172 -18.63 1.37 -0.11
CA PHE A 172 -19.05 2.76 0.10
C PHE A 172 -18.49 3.68 -0.98
N ALA A 173 -17.23 3.49 -1.36
CA ALA A 173 -16.62 4.21 -2.46
C ALA A 173 -17.34 3.94 -3.79
N ALA A 174 -17.81 2.71 -4.02
CA ALA A 174 -18.60 2.36 -5.20
C ALA A 174 -19.97 3.06 -5.22
N SER A 175 -20.58 3.28 -4.05
CA SER A 175 -21.91 3.94 -3.94
C SER A 175 -21.84 5.47 -4.13
N ASP A 176 -20.75 6.11 -3.70
CA ASP A 176 -20.56 7.59 -3.82
C ASP A 176 -19.05 7.92 -3.96
N PRO A 177 -18.46 7.64 -5.15
CA PRO A 177 -17.02 7.69 -5.32
C PRO A 177 -16.42 9.06 -4.97
N LEU A 178 -17.00 10.12 -5.51
CA LEU A 178 -16.44 11.48 -5.36
C LEU A 178 -16.33 11.91 -3.90
N ARG A 179 -17.38 11.65 -3.10
CA ARG A 179 -17.42 12.11 -1.73
C ARG A 179 -16.64 11.20 -0.79
N ILE A 180 -16.75 9.90 -0.97
CA ILE A 180 -16.04 8.92 -0.12
C ILE A 180 -14.55 8.97 -0.41
N ILE A 181 -14.14 8.84 -1.67
CA ILE A 181 -12.73 8.84 -2.05
C ILE A 181 -12.08 10.20 -1.76
N GLY A 182 -12.73 11.30 -2.17
CA GLY A 182 -12.18 12.64 -1.95
C GLY A 182 -11.98 12.96 -0.46
N SER A 183 -12.96 12.66 0.38
CA SER A 183 -12.83 12.84 1.83
C SER A 183 -11.76 11.96 2.44
N SER A 184 -11.66 10.71 2.00
CA SER A 184 -10.66 9.76 2.46
C SER A 184 -9.25 10.21 2.10
N ILE A 185 -9.03 10.68 0.86
CA ILE A 185 -7.73 11.22 0.42
C ILE A 185 -7.28 12.36 1.33
N VAL A 186 -8.17 13.30 1.65
CA VAL A 186 -7.81 14.43 2.52
C VAL A 186 -7.39 13.95 3.91
N GLY A 187 -8.19 13.10 4.55
CA GLY A 187 -7.85 12.58 5.89
C GLY A 187 -6.59 11.72 5.88
N SER A 188 -6.40 10.90 4.86
CA SER A 188 -5.22 10.04 4.70
C SER A 188 -3.95 10.85 4.44
N ALA A 189 -4.04 11.91 3.64
CA ALA A 189 -2.93 12.82 3.40
C ALA A 189 -2.54 13.57 4.70
N VAL A 190 -3.53 14.04 5.45
CA VAL A 190 -3.26 14.67 6.75
C VAL A 190 -2.60 13.69 7.72
N ALA A 191 -3.12 12.47 7.85
CA ALA A 191 -2.54 11.45 8.72
C ALA A 191 -1.10 11.12 8.31
N GLY A 192 -0.86 10.86 7.02
CA GLY A 192 0.47 10.57 6.49
C GLY A 192 1.46 11.73 6.68
N GLY A 193 1.03 12.97 6.49
CA GLY A 193 1.85 14.15 6.75
C GLY A 193 2.19 14.30 8.24
N LEU A 194 1.22 14.09 9.14
CA LEU A 194 1.43 14.18 10.58
C LEU A 194 2.39 13.11 11.10
N THR A 195 2.36 11.90 10.54
CA THR A 195 3.33 10.86 10.93
C THR A 195 4.77 11.31 10.65
N GLN A 196 5.01 11.96 9.50
CA GLN A 196 6.32 12.50 9.16
C GLN A 196 6.70 13.71 10.03
N LEU A 197 5.76 14.63 10.24
CA LEU A 197 5.99 15.81 11.09
C LEU A 197 6.42 15.43 12.51
N TRP A 198 5.86 14.35 13.03
CA TRP A 198 6.16 13.86 14.38
C TRP A 198 7.23 12.75 14.41
N ASN A 199 7.88 12.47 13.27
CA ASN A 199 8.91 11.44 13.12
C ASN A 199 8.47 10.10 13.73
N THR A 200 7.29 9.63 13.35
CA THR A 200 6.83 8.29 13.69
C THR A 200 7.35 7.28 12.68
N ALA A 201 7.76 6.12 13.16
CA ALA A 201 8.20 5.03 12.29
C ALA A 201 7.60 3.71 12.77
N ILE A 202 7.26 2.82 11.84
CA ILE A 202 6.75 1.48 12.14
C ILE A 202 7.61 0.44 11.40
N PRO A 203 8.37 -0.38 12.12
CA PRO A 203 9.24 -1.40 11.53
C PRO A 203 8.46 -2.69 11.20
N ALA A 204 7.27 -2.53 10.62
CA ALA A 204 6.43 -3.66 10.22
C ALA A 204 5.63 -3.29 8.96
N PRO A 205 5.58 -4.16 7.94
CA PRO A 205 4.92 -3.84 6.68
C PRO A 205 3.39 -3.84 6.78
N HIS A 206 2.83 -4.53 7.75
CA HIS A 206 1.38 -4.66 7.94
C HIS A 206 1.03 -4.89 9.42
N GLY A 207 -0.27 -4.76 9.76
CA GLY A 207 -0.78 -5.12 11.08
C GLY A 207 -1.61 -4.03 11.78
N GLY A 208 -1.56 -2.77 11.31
CA GLY A 208 -2.35 -1.69 11.90
C GLY A 208 -2.08 -1.51 13.40
N ILE A 209 -3.14 -1.51 14.20
CA ILE A 209 -3.04 -1.33 15.66
C ILE A 209 -2.24 -2.45 16.34
N PHE A 210 -2.21 -3.66 15.77
CA PHE A 210 -1.55 -4.81 16.41
C PHE A 210 -0.02 -4.70 16.42
N VAL A 211 0.55 -3.86 15.57
CA VAL A 211 1.99 -3.60 15.52
C VAL A 211 2.38 -2.25 16.12
N ILE A 212 1.41 -1.53 16.70
CA ILE A 212 1.65 -0.19 17.25
C ILE A 212 2.69 -0.18 18.37
N ALA A 213 2.81 -1.28 19.12
CA ALA A 213 3.81 -1.41 20.18
C ALA A 213 5.25 -1.41 19.66
N LEU A 214 5.45 -1.69 18.36
CA LEU A 214 6.75 -1.64 17.69
C LEU A 214 7.07 -0.24 17.14
N ALA A 215 6.07 0.65 17.10
CA ALA A 215 6.23 1.97 16.51
C ALA A 215 7.15 2.86 17.34
N GLU A 216 7.97 3.64 16.68
CA GLU A 216 8.55 4.81 17.26
C GLU A 216 7.47 5.87 17.45
N ARG A 217 7.32 6.37 18.68
CA ARG A 217 6.29 7.35 19.08
C ARG A 217 4.85 6.88 18.82
N PRO A 218 4.41 5.76 19.40
CA PRO A 218 3.10 5.15 19.13
C PRO A 218 1.92 6.09 19.42
N ILE A 219 2.03 6.93 20.44
CA ILE A 219 0.99 7.92 20.78
C ILE A 219 0.81 8.93 19.65
N MET A 220 1.89 9.40 19.03
CA MET A 220 1.81 10.37 17.93
C MET A 220 1.20 9.73 16.68
N PHE A 221 1.49 8.44 16.42
CA PHE A 221 0.82 7.70 15.37
C PHE A 221 -0.68 7.60 15.60
N LEU A 222 -1.11 7.26 16.82
CA LEU A 222 -2.53 7.20 17.18
C LEU A 222 -3.23 8.56 17.06
N VAL A 223 -2.55 9.64 17.44
CA VAL A 223 -3.09 11.00 17.26
C VAL A 223 -3.21 11.35 15.78
N ALA A 224 -2.22 11.03 14.94
CA ALA A 224 -2.28 11.23 13.49
C ALA A 224 -3.45 10.45 12.86
N LEU A 225 -3.61 9.19 13.25
CA LEU A 225 -4.72 8.33 12.82
C LEU A 225 -6.08 8.92 13.24
N LEU A 226 -6.20 9.34 14.49
CA LEU A 226 -7.45 9.94 15.00
C LEU A 226 -7.79 11.24 14.24
N VAL A 227 -6.83 12.14 14.09
CA VAL A 227 -7.03 13.42 13.37
C VAL A 227 -7.49 13.17 11.93
N GLY A 228 -6.77 12.33 11.19
CA GLY A 228 -7.16 11.98 9.82
C GLY A 228 -8.54 11.32 9.73
N THR A 229 -8.85 10.40 10.65
CA THR A 229 -10.16 9.72 10.71
C THR A 229 -11.30 10.71 10.97
N VAL A 230 -11.12 11.63 11.92
CA VAL A 230 -12.13 12.65 12.25
C VAL A 230 -12.34 13.59 11.07
N ILE A 231 -11.26 14.07 10.44
CA ILE A 231 -11.36 14.95 9.26
C ILE A 231 -12.11 14.24 8.13
N ALA A 232 -11.70 13.04 7.75
CA ALA A 232 -12.37 12.30 6.67
C ALA A 232 -13.82 11.96 7.01
N GLY A 233 -14.08 11.50 8.24
CA GLY A 233 -15.41 11.16 8.71
C GLY A 233 -16.37 12.35 8.72
N LEU A 234 -15.91 13.50 9.17
CA LEU A 234 -16.69 14.75 9.12
C LEU A 234 -16.94 15.20 7.68
N LEU A 235 -15.93 15.17 6.82
CA LEU A 235 -16.08 15.51 5.40
C LEU A 235 -17.09 14.59 4.73
N ILE A 236 -17.05 13.27 4.95
CA ILE A 236 -18.06 12.34 4.44
C ILE A 236 -19.45 12.71 4.97
N GLY A 237 -19.58 12.92 6.28
CA GLY A 237 -20.84 13.21 6.93
C GLY A 237 -21.49 14.50 6.43
N PHE A 238 -20.73 15.56 6.23
CA PHE A 238 -21.27 16.83 5.73
C PHE A 238 -21.46 16.86 4.22
N TRP A 239 -20.58 16.25 3.45
CA TRP A 239 -20.61 16.33 1.99
C TRP A 239 -21.56 15.32 1.34
N ARG A 240 -21.76 14.15 1.94
CA ARG A 240 -22.67 13.14 1.42
C ARG A 240 -24.13 13.62 1.50
N LYS A 241 -24.90 13.37 0.45
CA LYS A 241 -26.33 13.73 0.44
C LYS A 241 -27.11 12.79 1.32
N PRO A 242 -28.20 13.26 1.99
CA PRO A 242 -29.11 12.39 2.71
C PRO A 242 -29.72 11.34 1.78
N VAL A 243 -29.88 10.13 2.29
CA VAL A 243 -30.57 9.06 1.57
C VAL A 243 -32.07 9.37 1.64
N LYS A 244 -32.75 9.34 0.48
CA LYS A 244 -34.22 9.39 0.45
C LYS A 244 -34.72 8.09 1.08
N GLN A 245 -35.42 8.23 2.18
CA GLN A 245 -36.21 7.14 2.80
C GLN A 245 -37.38 6.76 1.90
#